data_2bd9eb998959afe8e79f4a0ca19ab1f1
#
_entry.id   2bd9eb998959afe8e79f4a0ca19ab1f1
#
_cell.length_a   1.000
_cell.length_b   1.000
_cell.length_c   1.000
_cell.angle_alpha   90.00
_cell.angle_beta   90.00
_cell.angle_gamma   90.00
#
_symmetry.space_group_name_H-M   'P 1'
#
loop_
_entity.id
_entity.type
_entity.pdbx_description
1 polymer ?
#
loop_
_entity_poly.entity_id
_entity_poly.type
_entity_poly.pdbx_seq_one_letter_code
_entity_poly.pdbx_strand_id
1 'polypeptide(L)'
;MNTLGLGLVKRLLSPIPLIVLAGVLALVALLGYGLASNKTKESSTSTLLNKVAPTPELPKLDGGGKSSLAAYKGKVVLLNYWASWCEPCRQEAPLLQRWQPTLEKAGGTVLGIDVLDVEGDARAFVRKYGLTYPILRDGNGDSQTAYGILAYPETFVIGRNGRVAAAVRGEVTDKFMRQSVLPLLEKSS
;
A
#
# COMPACT_ATOMS: atom_id res chain seq x y z
N MET A 1 15.95 60.31 37.47
CA MET A 1 15.25 60.33 36.15
C MET A 1 16.04 59.45 35.21
N ASN A 2 15.43 58.30 34.99
CA ASN A 2 15.52 57.30 33.89
C ASN A 2 16.82 57.01 33.13
N THR A 3 17.65 56.13 33.69
CA THR A 3 18.72 55.43 32.95
C THR A 3 18.40 53.97 32.63
N LEU A 4 17.19 53.52 32.98
CA LEU A 4 16.75 52.10 32.77
C LEU A 4 16.26 51.78 31.36
N GLY A 5 15.96 52.78 30.52
CA GLY A 5 15.39 52.56 29.19
C GLY A 5 16.40 52.26 28.07
N LEU A 6 17.65 52.75 28.19
CA LEU A 6 18.64 52.62 27.11
C LEU A 6 19.35 51.24 27.05
N GLY A 7 19.37 50.53 28.17
CA GLY A 7 20.05 49.23 28.25
C GLY A 7 19.27 48.11 27.58
N LEU A 8 17.92 48.16 27.55
CA LEU A 8 17.07 47.14 27.00
C LEU A 8 17.05 47.16 25.45
N VAL A 9 17.07 48.36 24.89
CA VAL A 9 17.05 48.53 23.42
C VAL A 9 18.40 48.13 22.81
N LYS A 10 19.54 48.39 23.49
CA LYS A 10 20.85 47.92 22.98
C LYS A 10 21.03 46.40 23.02
N ARG A 11 20.33 45.66 23.90
CA ARG A 11 20.38 44.20 23.93
C ARG A 11 19.57 43.55 22.78
N LEU A 12 18.52 44.22 22.33
CA LEU A 12 17.72 43.75 21.19
C LEU A 12 18.39 43.98 19.83
N LEU A 13 19.35 44.91 19.75
CA LEU A 13 20.13 45.22 18.55
C LEU A 13 21.49 44.49 18.50
N SER A 14 21.77 43.58 19.44
CA SER A 14 22.97 42.75 19.36
C SER A 14 22.78 41.72 18.20
N PRO A 15 23.82 41.42 17.39
CA PRO A 15 23.69 40.50 16.27
C PRO A 15 23.37 39.05 16.70
N ILE A 16 23.63 38.73 17.98
CA ILE A 16 23.45 37.38 18.53
C ILE A 16 21.99 36.89 18.46
N PRO A 17 20.95 37.62 18.98
CA PRO A 17 19.56 37.17 18.87
C PRO A 17 19.05 37.07 17.42
N LEU A 18 19.55 37.97 16.55
CA LEU A 18 19.20 37.89 15.11
C LEU A 18 19.80 36.65 14.42
N ILE A 19 21.05 36.30 14.76
CA ILE A 19 21.72 35.10 14.24
C ILE A 19 21.00 33.84 14.75
N VAL A 20 20.64 33.80 16.04
CA VAL A 20 19.90 32.67 16.62
C VAL A 20 18.52 32.53 15.97
N LEU A 21 17.79 33.63 15.78
CA LEU A 21 16.48 33.60 15.10
C LEU A 21 16.58 33.12 13.65
N ALA A 22 17.58 33.62 12.92
CA ALA A 22 17.83 33.16 11.54
C ALA A 22 18.20 31.68 11.50
N GLY A 23 18.99 31.17 12.42
CA GLY A 23 19.34 29.75 12.54
C GLY A 23 18.11 28.86 12.82
N VAL A 24 17.24 29.31 13.75
CA VAL A 24 16.00 28.59 14.05
C VAL A 24 15.06 28.57 12.83
N LEU A 25 14.90 29.72 12.16
CA LEU A 25 14.05 29.77 10.94
C LEU A 25 14.61 28.91 9.82
N ALA A 26 15.93 28.89 9.61
CA ALA A 26 16.57 28.01 8.63
C ALA A 26 16.38 26.53 8.98
N LEU A 27 16.48 26.14 10.25
CA LEU A 27 16.25 24.79 10.73
C LEU A 27 14.79 24.36 10.51
N VAL A 28 13.82 25.23 10.85
CA VAL A 28 12.39 24.97 10.64
C VAL A 28 12.09 24.86 9.15
N ALA A 29 12.68 25.70 8.31
CA ALA A 29 12.52 25.63 6.85
C ALA A 29 13.12 24.33 6.29
N LEU A 30 14.30 23.91 6.74
CA LEU A 30 14.93 22.64 6.36
C LEU A 30 14.10 21.43 6.78
N LEU A 31 13.58 21.42 8.01
CA LEU A 31 12.70 20.36 8.49
C LEU A 31 11.38 20.33 7.73
N GLY A 32 10.77 21.50 7.51
CA GLY A 32 9.55 21.63 6.70
C GLY A 32 9.76 21.19 5.25
N TYR A 33 10.89 21.55 4.63
CA TYR A 33 11.26 21.08 3.30
C TYR A 33 11.52 19.57 3.28
N GLY A 34 12.21 19.02 4.28
CA GLY A 34 12.45 17.58 4.41
C GLY A 34 11.15 16.78 4.55
N LEU A 35 10.19 17.27 5.34
CA LEU A 35 8.88 16.65 5.51
C LEU A 35 8.00 16.80 4.25
N ALA A 36 8.04 17.94 3.57
CA ALA A 36 7.28 18.19 2.35
C ALA A 36 7.86 17.47 1.12
N SER A 37 9.17 17.25 1.07
CA SER A 37 9.84 16.53 -0.02
C SER A 37 9.80 15.01 0.15
N ASN A 38 9.41 14.51 1.32
CA ASN A 38 9.18 13.09 1.57
C ASN A 38 7.82 12.65 0.97
N LYS A 39 7.60 12.99 -0.31
CA LYS A 39 6.60 12.30 -1.14
C LYS A 39 7.08 10.86 -1.21
N THR A 40 6.49 10.00 -0.40
CA THR A 40 6.64 8.55 -0.44
C THR A 40 6.66 8.11 -1.90
N LYS A 41 7.83 7.62 -2.36
CA LYS A 41 7.87 6.81 -3.57
C LYS A 41 7.00 5.60 -3.27
N GLU A 42 5.80 5.56 -3.83
CA GLU A 42 4.85 4.44 -3.79
C GLU A 42 5.40 3.17 -4.47
N SER A 43 6.70 3.04 -4.56
CA SER A 43 7.37 1.86 -5.09
C SER A 43 8.15 1.20 -3.97
N SER A 44 7.48 0.35 -3.23
CA SER A 44 8.17 -0.59 -2.36
C SER A 44 9.00 -1.50 -3.26
N THR A 45 10.32 -1.47 -3.09
CA THR A 45 11.21 -2.41 -3.75
C THR A 45 11.00 -3.79 -3.10
N SER A 46 10.01 -4.52 -3.58
CA SER A 46 9.83 -5.92 -3.17
C SER A 46 11.00 -6.75 -3.69
N THR A 47 11.52 -7.64 -2.85
CA THR A 47 12.55 -8.61 -3.24
C THR A 47 12.07 -9.58 -4.33
N LEU A 48 10.75 -9.62 -4.58
CA LEU A 48 10.11 -10.46 -5.60
C LEU A 48 9.96 -9.79 -6.97
N LEU A 49 10.30 -8.51 -7.13
CA LEU A 49 10.21 -7.84 -8.44
C LEU A 49 10.93 -8.66 -9.53
N ASN A 50 10.26 -8.87 -10.65
CA ASN A 50 10.70 -9.67 -11.80
C ASN A 50 10.92 -11.18 -11.51
N LYS A 51 10.66 -11.66 -10.29
CA LYS A 51 10.70 -13.08 -9.96
C LYS A 51 9.33 -13.74 -10.18
N VAL A 52 9.33 -15.05 -10.34
CA VAL A 52 8.11 -15.85 -10.37
C VAL A 52 7.42 -15.72 -9.01
N ALA A 53 6.13 -15.40 -9.03
CA ALA A 53 5.34 -15.25 -7.82
C ALA A 53 5.11 -16.61 -7.14
N PRO A 54 5.27 -16.74 -5.82
CA PRO A 54 4.91 -17.94 -5.09
C PRO A 54 3.42 -18.28 -5.27
N THR A 55 3.09 -19.57 -5.33
CA THR A 55 1.72 -20.05 -5.57
C THR A 55 1.23 -21.04 -4.51
N PRO A 56 1.31 -20.72 -3.21
CA PRO A 56 0.82 -21.62 -2.18
C PRO A 56 -0.68 -21.89 -2.37
N GLU A 57 -1.08 -23.13 -2.08
CA GLU A 57 -2.47 -23.56 -2.15
C GLU A 57 -3.17 -23.21 -0.83
N LEU A 58 -4.23 -22.42 -0.89
CA LEU A 58 -4.95 -21.90 0.26
C LEU A 58 -6.44 -22.21 0.16
N PRO A 59 -7.15 -22.39 1.29
CA PRO A 59 -8.60 -22.49 1.33
C PRO A 59 -9.25 -21.24 0.72
N LYS A 60 -10.34 -21.39 0.01
CA LYS A 60 -11.20 -20.27 -0.38
C LYS A 60 -12.04 -19.82 0.82
N LEU A 61 -12.18 -18.51 0.98
CA LEU A 61 -12.97 -17.94 2.08
C LEU A 61 -14.47 -18.27 1.95
N ASP A 62 -14.97 -18.50 0.74
CA ASP A 62 -16.37 -18.89 0.48
C ASP A 62 -16.68 -20.35 0.84
N GLY A 63 -15.68 -21.16 1.16
CA GLY A 63 -15.83 -22.60 1.48
C GLY A 63 -15.77 -23.51 0.25
N GLY A 64 -15.52 -22.98 -0.94
CA GLY A 64 -15.45 -23.72 -2.20
C GLY A 64 -14.16 -24.54 -2.41
N GLY A 65 -13.58 -25.12 -1.36
CA GLY A 65 -12.34 -25.90 -1.44
C GLY A 65 -11.08 -25.02 -1.41
N LYS A 66 -10.01 -25.45 -2.10
CA LYS A 66 -8.73 -24.72 -2.17
C LYS A 66 -8.49 -24.12 -3.55
N SER A 67 -7.64 -23.13 -3.60
CA SER A 67 -7.14 -22.52 -4.82
C SER A 67 -5.76 -21.90 -4.58
N SER A 68 -5.14 -21.41 -5.64
CA SER A 68 -3.86 -20.70 -5.58
C SER A 68 -3.77 -19.67 -6.70
N LEU A 69 -2.74 -18.83 -6.66
CA LEU A 69 -2.42 -17.91 -7.75
C LEU A 69 -2.27 -18.65 -9.09
N ALA A 70 -1.83 -19.92 -9.09
CA ALA A 70 -1.66 -20.72 -10.31
C ALA A 70 -2.96 -20.90 -11.11
N ALA A 71 -4.13 -20.87 -10.47
CA ALA A 71 -5.43 -20.93 -11.13
C ALA A 71 -5.73 -19.71 -12.03
N TYR A 72 -4.94 -18.64 -11.90
CA TYR A 72 -5.10 -17.39 -12.65
C TYR A 72 -4.00 -17.19 -13.70
N LYS A 73 -3.31 -18.26 -14.10
CA LYS A 73 -2.26 -18.21 -15.13
C LYS A 73 -2.79 -17.55 -16.41
N GLY A 74 -1.99 -16.65 -16.99
CA GLY A 74 -2.38 -15.89 -18.18
C GLY A 74 -3.21 -14.63 -17.91
N LYS A 75 -3.62 -14.40 -16.68
CA LYS A 75 -4.29 -13.17 -16.25
C LYS A 75 -3.29 -12.20 -15.60
N VAL A 76 -3.63 -10.92 -15.61
CA VAL A 76 -3.00 -9.93 -14.72
C VAL A 76 -3.71 -10.01 -13.37
N VAL A 77 -2.98 -10.28 -12.29
CA VAL A 77 -3.58 -10.46 -10.96
C VAL A 77 -3.06 -9.41 -10.00
N LEU A 78 -3.98 -8.69 -9.34
CA LEU A 78 -3.69 -7.91 -8.15
C LEU A 78 -3.84 -8.81 -6.94
N LEU A 79 -2.72 -9.33 -6.45
CA LEU A 79 -2.67 -10.15 -5.24
C LEU A 79 -2.57 -9.23 -4.03
N ASN A 80 -3.68 -9.06 -3.33
CA ASN A 80 -3.83 -8.12 -2.22
C ASN A 80 -3.91 -8.86 -0.89
N TYR A 81 -2.96 -8.59 0.01
CA TYR A 81 -2.90 -9.13 1.37
C TYR A 81 -3.58 -8.16 2.34
N TRP A 82 -4.56 -8.67 3.08
CA TRP A 82 -5.41 -7.86 3.96
C TRP A 82 -5.90 -8.62 5.20
N ALA A 83 -6.49 -7.91 6.16
CA ALA A 83 -7.22 -8.49 7.27
C ALA A 83 -8.41 -7.58 7.66
N SER A 84 -9.44 -8.11 8.27
CA SER A 84 -10.64 -7.34 8.66
C SER A 84 -10.38 -6.29 9.73
N TRP A 85 -9.40 -6.52 10.59
CA TRP A 85 -8.97 -5.61 11.65
C TRP A 85 -8.03 -4.48 11.17
N CYS A 86 -7.54 -4.55 9.92
CA CYS A 86 -6.62 -3.59 9.33
C CYS A 86 -7.39 -2.36 8.83
N GLU A 87 -7.18 -1.20 9.46
CA GLU A 87 -7.89 0.03 9.09
C GLU A 87 -7.56 0.54 7.68
N PRO A 88 -6.28 0.60 7.22
CA PRO A 88 -5.98 0.97 5.84
C PRO A 88 -6.60 0.01 4.81
N CYS A 89 -6.72 -1.29 5.14
CA CYS A 89 -7.38 -2.27 4.26
C CYS A 89 -8.87 -1.94 4.05
N ARG A 90 -9.53 -1.39 5.08
CA ARG A 90 -10.93 -0.92 5.00
C ARG A 90 -11.06 0.27 4.05
N GLN A 91 -10.05 1.12 3.99
CA GLN A 91 -10.05 2.32 3.14
C GLN A 91 -9.84 1.96 1.67
N GLU A 92 -8.98 0.97 1.36
CA GLU A 92 -8.72 0.57 -0.03
C GLU A 92 -9.77 -0.39 -0.62
N ALA A 93 -10.48 -1.18 0.20
CA ALA A 93 -11.41 -2.21 -0.27
C ALA A 93 -12.47 -1.69 -1.29
N PRO A 94 -13.10 -0.51 -1.08
CA PRO A 94 -14.03 0.06 -2.07
C PRO A 94 -13.35 0.41 -3.40
N LEU A 95 -12.08 0.79 -3.39
CA LEU A 95 -11.32 1.09 -4.61
C LEU A 95 -11.07 -0.18 -5.39
N LEU A 96 -10.57 -1.24 -4.76
CA LEU A 96 -10.33 -2.53 -5.39
C LEU A 96 -11.62 -3.09 -6.01
N GLN A 97 -12.74 -3.00 -5.26
CA GLN A 97 -14.05 -3.43 -5.77
C GLN A 97 -14.50 -2.62 -7.00
N ARG A 98 -14.29 -1.31 -7.02
CA ARG A 98 -14.62 -0.49 -8.21
C ARG A 98 -13.79 -0.85 -9.44
N TRP A 99 -12.53 -1.26 -9.26
CA TRP A 99 -11.66 -1.65 -10.36
C TRP A 99 -11.91 -3.07 -10.87
N GLN A 100 -12.51 -3.96 -10.06
CA GLN A 100 -12.71 -5.37 -10.43
C GLN A 100 -13.39 -5.56 -11.79
N PRO A 101 -14.50 -4.91 -12.13
CA PRO A 101 -15.13 -5.09 -13.45
C PRO A 101 -14.23 -4.64 -14.61
N THR A 102 -13.41 -3.60 -14.41
CA THR A 102 -12.46 -3.13 -15.44
C THR A 102 -11.35 -4.15 -15.65
N LEU A 103 -10.83 -4.73 -14.55
CA LEU A 103 -9.82 -5.78 -14.60
C LEU A 103 -10.35 -7.02 -15.32
N GLU A 104 -11.54 -7.49 -14.96
CA GLU A 104 -12.15 -8.68 -15.56
C GLU A 104 -12.34 -8.54 -17.08
N LYS A 105 -12.86 -7.41 -17.54
CA LYS A 105 -13.01 -7.11 -18.97
C LYS A 105 -11.69 -7.14 -19.74
N ALA A 106 -10.58 -6.80 -19.08
CA ALA A 106 -9.25 -6.75 -19.68
C ALA A 106 -8.42 -8.02 -19.41
N GLY A 107 -9.05 -9.10 -18.91
CA GLY A 107 -8.38 -10.36 -18.60
C GLY A 107 -7.49 -10.32 -17.37
N GLY A 108 -7.86 -9.53 -16.38
CA GLY A 108 -7.25 -9.48 -15.05
C GLY A 108 -8.24 -9.76 -13.92
N THR A 109 -7.82 -9.69 -12.68
CA THR A 109 -8.66 -9.80 -11.48
C THR A 109 -7.91 -9.32 -10.25
N VAL A 110 -8.63 -8.94 -9.20
CA VAL A 110 -8.10 -8.92 -7.83
C VAL A 110 -8.17 -10.35 -7.29
N LEU A 111 -7.16 -10.76 -6.54
CA LEU A 111 -7.15 -11.95 -5.70
C LEU A 111 -6.81 -11.52 -4.28
N GLY A 112 -7.78 -11.52 -3.38
CA GLY A 112 -7.58 -11.18 -1.98
C GLY A 112 -6.99 -12.35 -1.20
N ILE A 113 -6.04 -12.07 -0.31
CA ILE A 113 -5.55 -13.04 0.67
C ILE A 113 -5.88 -12.49 2.06
N ASP A 114 -6.83 -13.12 2.73
CA ASP A 114 -7.18 -12.88 4.12
C ASP A 114 -6.16 -13.56 5.04
N VAL A 115 -5.45 -12.77 5.85
CA VAL A 115 -4.28 -13.25 6.60
C VAL A 115 -4.47 -13.07 8.10
N LEU A 116 -4.20 -14.14 8.89
CA LEU A 116 -4.18 -14.11 10.36
C LEU A 116 -5.44 -13.46 10.94
N ASP A 117 -6.59 -13.75 10.36
CA ASP A 117 -7.87 -13.16 10.72
C ASP A 117 -8.85 -14.21 11.28
N VAL A 118 -9.89 -13.74 11.94
CA VAL A 118 -11.03 -14.58 12.31
C VAL A 118 -11.92 -14.76 11.09
N GLU A 119 -12.20 -15.99 10.70
CA GLU A 119 -12.96 -16.27 9.45
C GLU A 119 -14.33 -15.56 9.40
N GLY A 120 -15.02 -15.50 10.54
CA GLY A 120 -16.31 -14.80 10.64
C GLY A 120 -16.21 -13.30 10.36
N ASP A 121 -15.12 -12.68 10.84
CA ASP A 121 -14.85 -11.25 10.65
C ASP A 121 -14.40 -10.98 9.21
N ALA A 122 -13.57 -11.83 8.63
CA ALA A 122 -13.21 -11.76 7.21
C ALA A 122 -14.45 -11.86 6.31
N ARG A 123 -15.36 -12.81 6.57
CA ARG A 123 -16.64 -12.93 5.84
C ARG A 123 -17.54 -11.71 6.04
N ALA A 124 -17.58 -11.13 7.25
CA ALA A 124 -18.33 -9.90 7.51
C ALA A 124 -17.75 -8.71 6.74
N PHE A 125 -16.42 -8.61 6.66
CA PHE A 125 -15.73 -7.61 5.85
C PHE A 125 -16.11 -7.71 4.37
N VAL A 126 -16.04 -8.91 3.79
CA VAL A 126 -16.44 -9.16 2.39
C VAL A 126 -17.87 -8.69 2.13
N ARG A 127 -18.81 -9.06 3.01
CA ARG A 127 -20.22 -8.61 2.89
C ARG A 127 -20.36 -7.09 3.02
N LYS A 128 -19.68 -6.49 3.99
CA LYS A 128 -19.74 -5.04 4.27
C LYS A 128 -19.31 -4.19 3.08
N TYR A 129 -18.24 -4.60 2.40
CA TYR A 129 -17.68 -3.85 1.28
C TYR A 129 -18.16 -4.37 -0.09
N GLY A 130 -19.03 -5.38 -0.11
CA GLY A 130 -19.58 -5.96 -1.35
C GLY A 130 -18.52 -6.53 -2.26
N LEU A 131 -17.46 -7.14 -1.73
CA LEU A 131 -16.35 -7.66 -2.52
C LEU A 131 -16.79 -8.86 -3.34
N THR A 132 -16.58 -8.78 -4.65
CA THR A 132 -17.00 -9.82 -5.61
C THR A 132 -15.83 -10.62 -6.18
N TYR A 133 -14.60 -10.17 -5.95
CA TYR A 133 -13.42 -10.88 -6.41
C TYR A 133 -13.07 -12.08 -5.50
N PRO A 134 -12.33 -13.06 -6.02
CA PRO A 134 -11.93 -14.24 -5.27
C PRO A 134 -11.08 -13.90 -4.05
N ILE A 135 -11.34 -14.61 -2.94
CA ILE A 135 -10.58 -14.44 -1.70
C ILE A 135 -10.14 -15.80 -1.19
N LEU A 136 -8.85 -15.92 -0.90
CA LEU A 136 -8.26 -17.07 -0.23
C LEU A 136 -7.93 -16.72 1.21
N ARG A 137 -7.85 -17.73 2.06
CA ARG A 137 -7.60 -17.56 3.48
C ARG A 137 -6.24 -18.15 3.87
N ASP A 138 -5.38 -17.34 4.43
CA ASP A 138 -4.08 -17.72 5.00
C ASP A 138 -4.12 -17.56 6.53
N GLY A 139 -4.89 -18.45 7.18
CA GLY A 139 -5.10 -18.38 8.62
C GLY A 139 -3.82 -18.55 9.46
N ASN A 140 -2.80 -19.19 8.92
CA ASN A 140 -1.52 -19.43 9.59
C ASN A 140 -0.42 -18.43 9.20
N GLY A 141 -0.62 -17.65 8.13
CA GLY A 141 0.38 -16.71 7.61
C GLY A 141 1.49 -17.38 6.79
N ASP A 142 1.28 -18.59 6.28
CA ASP A 142 2.31 -19.32 5.52
C ASP A 142 2.65 -18.61 4.21
N SER A 143 1.63 -18.10 3.50
CA SER A 143 1.85 -17.39 2.24
C SER A 143 2.49 -16.03 2.45
N GLN A 144 2.18 -15.33 3.55
CA GLN A 144 2.80 -14.04 3.85
C GLN A 144 4.32 -14.17 3.99
N THR A 145 4.82 -15.26 4.60
CA THR A 145 6.25 -15.52 4.71
C THR A 145 6.89 -15.67 3.33
N ALA A 146 6.25 -16.41 2.42
CA ALA A 146 6.74 -16.62 1.05
C ALA A 146 6.81 -15.32 0.24
N TYR A 147 5.91 -14.36 0.52
CA TYR A 147 5.88 -13.04 -0.14
C TYR A 147 6.69 -11.97 0.59
N GLY A 148 7.18 -12.25 1.80
CA GLY A 148 7.91 -11.31 2.64
C GLY A 148 7.06 -10.13 3.10
N ILE A 149 5.79 -10.40 3.41
CA ILE A 149 4.83 -9.39 3.90
C ILE A 149 5.28 -8.89 5.28
N LEU A 150 5.35 -7.58 5.43
CA LEU A 150 5.76 -6.93 6.68
C LEU A 150 4.62 -6.19 7.37
N ALA A 151 3.63 -5.74 6.61
CA ALA A 151 2.47 -4.99 7.10
C ALA A 151 1.31 -5.10 6.11
N TYR A 152 0.09 -4.79 6.56
CA TYR A 152 -1.11 -4.75 5.71
C TYR A 152 -1.60 -3.32 5.50
N PRO A 153 -2.18 -3.03 4.32
CA PRO A 153 -2.23 -3.90 3.15
C PRO A 153 -0.90 -3.92 2.38
N GLU A 154 -0.63 -5.01 1.68
CA GLU A 154 0.45 -5.08 0.69
C GLU A 154 -0.09 -5.76 -0.58
N THR A 155 0.14 -5.13 -1.73
CA THR A 155 -0.38 -5.62 -3.02
C THR A 155 0.73 -5.85 -4.02
N PHE A 156 0.69 -7.02 -4.66
CA PHE A 156 1.58 -7.40 -5.75
C PHE A 156 0.80 -7.43 -7.05
N VAL A 157 1.36 -6.85 -8.10
CA VAL A 157 0.83 -6.96 -9.46
C VAL A 157 1.56 -8.09 -10.16
N ILE A 158 0.84 -9.14 -10.49
CA ILE A 158 1.39 -10.32 -11.17
C ILE A 158 1.02 -10.21 -12.64
N GLY A 159 2.03 -10.22 -13.50
CA GLY A 159 1.84 -10.20 -14.95
C GLY A 159 1.32 -11.55 -15.47
N ARG A 160 0.87 -11.57 -16.73
CA ARG A 160 0.36 -12.79 -17.41
C ARG A 160 1.38 -13.94 -17.44
N ASN A 161 2.67 -13.61 -17.38
CA ASN A 161 3.79 -14.56 -17.29
C ASN A 161 4.03 -15.13 -15.88
N GLY A 162 3.21 -14.78 -14.90
CA GLY A 162 3.33 -15.23 -13.51
C GLY A 162 4.46 -14.56 -12.72
N ARG A 163 5.05 -13.46 -13.23
CA ARG A 163 6.09 -12.72 -12.52
C ARG A 163 5.53 -11.47 -11.84
N VAL A 164 6.12 -11.09 -10.72
CA VAL A 164 5.80 -9.86 -10.01
C VAL A 164 6.29 -8.67 -10.86
N ALA A 165 5.35 -7.89 -11.38
CA ALA A 165 5.63 -6.71 -12.20
C ALA A 165 5.72 -5.42 -11.39
N ALA A 166 4.96 -5.32 -10.31
CA ALA A 166 4.98 -4.19 -9.39
C ALA A 166 4.53 -4.65 -7.99
N ALA A 167 4.82 -3.84 -6.98
CA ALA A 167 4.32 -4.03 -5.62
C ALA A 167 4.12 -2.69 -4.94
N VAL A 168 3.16 -2.61 -4.03
CA VAL A 168 2.92 -1.44 -3.17
C VAL A 168 2.68 -1.92 -1.74
N ARG A 169 3.35 -1.27 -0.78
CA ARG A 169 3.09 -1.38 0.65
C ARG A 169 2.22 -0.23 1.08
N GLY A 170 1.14 -0.52 1.80
CA GLY A 170 0.08 0.41 2.08
C GLY A 170 -1.03 0.37 1.03
N GLU A 171 -1.94 1.32 1.12
CA GLU A 171 -3.15 1.35 0.31
C GLU A 171 -2.86 1.49 -1.20
N VAL A 172 -3.60 0.71 -1.98
CA VAL A 172 -3.66 0.89 -3.43
C VAL A 172 -4.39 2.20 -3.75
N THR A 173 -3.83 2.97 -4.69
CA THR A 173 -4.41 4.23 -5.15
C THR A 173 -4.84 4.15 -6.62
N ASP A 174 -5.76 5.02 -7.07
CA ASP A 174 -6.11 5.14 -8.48
C ASP A 174 -4.89 5.44 -9.37
N LYS A 175 -3.92 6.20 -8.82
CA LYS A 175 -2.66 6.49 -9.51
C LYS A 175 -1.85 5.20 -9.71
N PHE A 176 -1.71 4.37 -8.68
CA PHE A 176 -1.03 3.08 -8.78
C PHE A 176 -1.72 2.18 -9.82
N MET A 177 -3.05 2.07 -9.80
CA MET A 177 -3.81 1.30 -10.78
C MET A 177 -3.53 1.76 -12.21
N ARG A 178 -3.55 3.05 -12.48
CA ARG A 178 -3.30 3.61 -13.82
C ARG A 178 -1.85 3.45 -14.27
N GLN A 179 -0.88 3.61 -13.38
CA GLN A 179 0.55 3.60 -13.74
C GLN A 179 1.16 2.20 -13.79
N SER A 180 0.71 1.29 -12.92
CA SER A 180 1.36 0.00 -12.73
C SER A 180 0.50 -1.20 -13.20
N VAL A 181 -0.82 -1.04 -13.29
CA VAL A 181 -1.73 -2.14 -13.63
C VAL A 181 -2.25 -2.04 -15.06
N LEU A 182 -2.83 -0.88 -15.45
CA LEU A 182 -3.42 -0.71 -16.78
C LEU A 182 -2.45 -1.04 -17.92
N PRO A 183 -1.16 -0.62 -17.90
CA PRO A 183 -0.23 -0.95 -18.98
C PRO A 183 0.02 -2.44 -19.16
N LEU A 184 -0.16 -3.25 -18.10
CA LEU A 184 -0.03 -4.72 -18.18
C LEU A 184 -1.28 -5.38 -18.78
N LEU A 185 -2.43 -4.76 -18.61
CA LEU A 185 -3.70 -5.23 -19.19
C LEU A 185 -3.75 -4.95 -20.69
N GLU A 186 -3.18 -3.83 -21.13
CA GLU A 186 -3.15 -3.39 -22.54
C GLU A 186 -2.13 -4.18 -23.38
N LYS A 187 -1.08 -4.71 -22.76
CA LYS A 187 -0.10 -5.58 -23.44
C LYS A 187 -0.76 -6.93 -23.72
N SER A 188 -1.25 -7.10 -24.93
CA SER A 188 -1.56 -8.45 -25.46
C SER A 188 -0.29 -9.30 -25.44
N SER A 189 -0.42 -10.57 -25.06
CA SER A 189 0.65 -11.57 -25.02
C SER A 189 1.30 -11.74 -26.38
#